data_decc43e1270d4d95c541ae019d2c1c87
#
_entry.id   decc43e1270d4d95c541ae019d2c1c87
#
_cell.length_a   1.000
_cell.length_b   1.000
_cell.length_c   1.000
_cell.angle_alpha   90.00
_cell.angle_beta   90.00
_cell.angle_gamma   90.00
#
_symmetry.space_group_name_H-M   'P 1'
#
loop_
_entity.id
_entity.type
_entity.pdbx_description
1 polymer ?
#
loop_
_entity_poly.entity_id
_entity_poly.type
_entity_poly.pdbx_seq_one_letter_code
_entity_poly.pdbx_strand_id
1 'polypeptide(L)'
;MSSQNPVFIPGPTNIPDEIRKACDIATIDHRSPAFARMFNPAVAGVRRVLKMAEGEVIILPSTGTGGWEAAISNTLSPGDTVLAARSLVGGEFSADDLLGEIFSR
;
A
#
# COMPACT_ATOMS: atom_id res chain seq x y z
N MET A 1 -12.84 -24.19 -5.95
CA MET A 1 -12.13 -23.60 -7.09
C MET A 1 -12.66 -22.20 -7.27
N SER A 2 -11.80 -21.18 -7.39
CA SER A 2 -12.25 -19.81 -7.65
C SER A 2 -12.94 -19.76 -9.01
N SER A 3 -14.13 -19.17 -9.05
CA SER A 3 -14.88 -18.96 -10.30
C SER A 3 -14.37 -17.78 -11.12
N GLN A 4 -13.29 -17.14 -10.67
CA GLN A 4 -12.73 -15.97 -11.31
C GLN A 4 -11.77 -16.37 -12.43
N ASN A 5 -11.92 -15.74 -13.59
CA ASN A 5 -10.93 -15.86 -14.66
C ASN A 5 -9.61 -15.21 -14.19
N PRO A 6 -8.45 -15.84 -14.46
CA PRO A 6 -7.17 -15.27 -14.08
C PRO A 6 -6.93 -13.94 -14.79
N VAL A 7 -6.47 -12.94 -14.05
CA VAL A 7 -6.12 -11.60 -14.53
C VAL A 7 -4.63 -11.38 -14.34
N PHE A 8 -3.90 -11.12 -15.43
CA PHE A 8 -2.45 -10.94 -15.46
C PHE A 8 -2.09 -9.51 -15.87
N ILE A 9 -2.51 -8.55 -15.04
CA ILE A 9 -2.20 -7.13 -15.20
C ILE A 9 -1.73 -6.55 -13.86
N PRO A 10 -1.05 -5.41 -13.85
CA PRO A 10 -0.59 -4.77 -12.60
C PRO A 10 -1.70 -4.46 -11.60
N GLY A 11 -2.91 -4.27 -12.08
CA GLY A 11 -4.13 -4.03 -11.30
C GLY A 11 -5.31 -3.64 -12.18
N PRO A 12 -6.54 -3.93 -11.76
CA PRO A 12 -6.92 -4.75 -10.60
C PRO A 12 -6.55 -6.24 -10.77
N THR A 13 -6.27 -6.92 -9.67
CA THR A 13 -5.90 -8.34 -9.66
C THR A 13 -7.00 -9.21 -9.06
N ASN A 14 -6.92 -10.54 -9.28
CA ASN A 14 -7.80 -11.47 -8.61
C ASN A 14 -7.52 -11.47 -7.10
N ILE A 15 -8.58 -11.43 -6.30
CA ILE A 15 -8.51 -11.56 -4.85
C ILE A 15 -8.89 -13.00 -4.49
N PRO A 16 -8.06 -13.76 -3.76
CA PRO A 16 -8.42 -15.10 -3.29
C PRO A 16 -9.75 -15.10 -2.53
N ASP A 17 -10.54 -16.17 -2.70
CA ASP A 17 -11.89 -16.25 -2.11
C ASP A 17 -11.88 -16.12 -0.58
N GLU A 18 -10.86 -16.65 0.08
CA GLU A 18 -10.71 -16.51 1.54
C GLU A 18 -10.53 -15.04 1.96
N ILE A 19 -9.71 -14.28 1.22
CA ILE A 19 -9.49 -12.87 1.49
C ILE A 19 -10.77 -12.07 1.22
N ARG A 20 -11.44 -12.34 0.09
CA ARG A 20 -12.69 -11.68 -0.26
C ARG A 20 -13.77 -11.90 0.80
N LYS A 21 -13.92 -13.14 1.28
CA LYS A 21 -14.86 -13.48 2.36
C LYS A 21 -14.49 -12.82 3.69
N ALA A 22 -13.20 -12.68 3.99
CA ALA A 22 -12.74 -12.00 5.19
C ALA A 22 -13.04 -10.49 5.18
N CYS A 23 -13.18 -9.88 3.98
CA CYS A 23 -13.58 -8.48 3.83
C CYS A 23 -15.10 -8.27 3.94
N ASP A 24 -15.91 -9.34 3.76
CA ASP A 24 -17.38 -9.29 3.81
C ASP A 24 -17.87 -9.45 5.26
N ILE A 25 -17.61 -8.46 6.08
CA ILE A 25 -18.05 -8.40 7.49
C ILE A 25 -18.90 -7.15 7.72
N ALA A 26 -19.78 -7.23 8.71
CA ALA A 26 -20.57 -6.09 9.13
C ALA A 26 -19.68 -4.93 9.62
N THR A 27 -20.14 -3.70 9.39
CA THR A 27 -19.43 -2.51 9.86
C THR A 27 -19.25 -2.55 11.38
N ILE A 28 -18.03 -2.29 11.82
CA ILE A 28 -17.65 -2.26 13.24
C ILE A 28 -17.33 -0.81 13.61
N ASP A 29 -17.85 -0.36 14.76
CA ASP A 29 -17.45 0.93 15.32
C ASP A 29 -15.95 0.91 15.65
N HIS A 30 -15.19 1.80 15.00
CA HIS A 30 -13.73 1.91 15.16
C HIS A 30 -13.30 2.28 16.61
N ARG A 31 -14.20 2.78 17.45
CA ARG A 31 -13.94 3.08 18.86
C ARG A 31 -14.26 1.90 19.78
N SER A 32 -14.86 0.85 19.25
CA SER A 32 -15.25 -0.30 20.06
C SER A 32 -14.07 -1.24 20.35
N PRO A 33 -14.10 -1.99 21.47
CA PRO A 33 -13.13 -3.05 21.72
C PRO A 33 -13.13 -4.15 20.64
N ALA A 34 -14.23 -4.30 19.90
CA ALA A 34 -14.33 -5.24 18.79
C ALA A 34 -13.38 -4.86 17.65
N PHE A 35 -13.24 -3.57 17.34
CA PHE A 35 -12.28 -3.09 16.35
C PHE A 35 -10.83 -3.42 16.74
N ALA A 36 -10.45 -3.13 17.98
CA ALA A 36 -9.10 -3.43 18.48
C ALA A 36 -8.78 -4.93 18.40
N ARG A 37 -9.75 -5.81 18.71
CA ARG A 37 -9.57 -7.27 18.58
C ARG A 37 -9.33 -7.74 17.15
N MET A 38 -9.88 -7.05 16.17
CA MET A 38 -9.67 -7.31 14.75
C MET A 38 -8.36 -6.68 14.25
N PHE A 39 -8.11 -5.43 14.61
CA PHE A 39 -7.03 -4.62 14.07
C PHE A 39 -5.64 -5.01 14.62
N ASN A 40 -5.53 -5.24 15.93
CA ASN A 40 -4.23 -5.54 16.54
C ASN A 40 -3.55 -6.80 15.98
N PRO A 41 -4.26 -7.93 15.75
CA PRO A 41 -3.68 -9.09 15.10
C PRO A 41 -3.23 -8.81 13.66
N ALA A 42 -3.93 -7.93 12.91
CA ALA A 42 -3.54 -7.54 11.56
C ALA A 42 -2.20 -6.77 11.58
N VAL A 43 -2.06 -5.78 12.46
CA VAL A 43 -0.80 -5.04 12.67
C VAL A 43 0.33 -6.00 13.03
N ALA A 44 0.11 -6.91 13.97
CA ALA A 44 1.11 -7.92 14.34
C ALA A 44 1.47 -8.85 13.18
N GLY A 45 0.49 -9.18 12.33
CA GLY A 45 0.70 -9.96 11.11
C GLY A 45 1.60 -9.23 10.11
N VAL A 46 1.34 -7.95 9.84
CA VAL A 46 2.15 -7.11 8.96
C VAL A 46 3.59 -7.02 9.47
N ARG A 47 3.81 -6.80 10.76
CA ARG A 47 5.17 -6.80 11.35
C ARG A 47 5.94 -8.09 11.06
N ARG A 48 5.27 -9.25 11.17
CA ARG A 48 5.88 -10.56 10.86
C ARG A 48 6.24 -10.69 9.38
N VAL A 49 5.35 -10.28 8.48
CA VAL A 49 5.59 -10.32 7.03
C VAL A 49 6.78 -9.44 6.65
N LEU A 50 6.87 -8.25 7.24
CA LEU A 50 7.97 -7.30 7.02
C LEU A 50 9.25 -7.67 7.78
N LYS A 51 9.24 -8.73 8.60
CA LYS A 51 10.37 -9.15 9.47
C LYS A 51 10.92 -8.02 10.34
N MET A 52 10.03 -7.16 10.84
CA MET A 52 10.41 -6.00 11.64
C MET A 52 10.80 -6.43 13.05
N ALA A 53 12.04 -6.15 13.43
CA ALA A 53 12.50 -6.26 14.82
C ALA A 53 12.13 -5.03 15.65
N GLU A 54 12.22 -3.84 15.04
CA GLU A 54 11.96 -2.54 15.65
C GLU A 54 11.00 -1.71 14.80
N GLY A 55 10.57 -0.57 15.32
CA GLY A 55 9.66 0.35 14.63
C GLY A 55 8.19 0.00 14.82
N GLU A 56 7.33 0.82 14.25
CA GLU A 56 5.87 0.69 14.33
C GLU A 56 5.25 0.52 12.95
N VAL A 57 4.12 -0.16 12.89
CA VAL A 57 3.28 -0.28 11.69
C VAL A 57 2.08 0.63 11.86
N ILE A 58 1.95 1.57 10.94
CA ILE A 58 0.79 2.46 10.83
C ILE A 58 0.06 2.11 9.55
N ILE A 59 -1.21 1.74 9.66
CA ILE A 59 -2.06 1.41 8.50
C ILE A 59 -2.88 2.64 8.15
N LEU A 60 -2.66 3.18 6.96
CA LEU A 60 -3.38 4.35 6.44
C LEU A 60 -4.16 3.96 5.18
N PRO A 61 -5.44 4.33 5.09
CA PRO A 61 -6.17 4.20 3.83
C PRO A 61 -5.63 5.22 2.84
N SER A 62 -5.16 4.74 1.68
CA SER A 62 -4.59 5.60 0.64
C SER A 62 -4.59 4.88 -0.71
N THR A 63 -4.11 5.57 -1.75
CA THR A 63 -3.83 5.03 -3.08
C THR A 63 -2.36 4.62 -3.20
N GLY A 64 -1.98 3.90 -4.28
CA GLY A 64 -0.58 3.62 -4.60
C GLY A 64 0.25 4.91 -4.75
N THR A 65 -0.32 5.95 -5.36
CA THR A 65 0.32 7.28 -5.48
C THR A 65 0.58 7.90 -4.11
N GLY A 66 -0.41 7.85 -3.20
CA GLY A 66 -0.21 8.32 -1.82
C GLY A 66 0.84 7.53 -1.04
N GLY A 67 1.02 6.24 -1.36
CA GLY A 67 2.12 5.44 -0.83
C GLY A 67 3.49 5.92 -1.32
N TRP A 68 3.62 6.28 -2.59
CA TRP A 68 4.83 6.89 -3.15
C TRP A 68 5.13 8.24 -2.51
N GLU A 69 4.13 9.12 -2.41
CA GLU A 69 4.27 10.41 -1.76
C GLU A 69 4.73 10.26 -0.30
N ALA A 70 4.13 9.35 0.45
CA ALA A 70 4.52 9.07 1.82
C ALA A 70 5.97 8.57 1.93
N ALA A 71 6.40 7.68 1.03
CA ALA A 71 7.78 7.19 1.02
C ALA A 71 8.76 8.32 0.78
N ILE A 72 8.55 9.13 -0.27
CA ILE A 72 9.44 10.23 -0.66
C ILE A 72 9.49 11.29 0.46
N SER A 73 8.33 11.76 0.91
CA SER A 73 8.23 12.84 1.90
C SER A 73 8.82 12.51 3.27
N ASN A 74 8.87 11.22 3.63
CA ASN A 74 9.38 10.76 4.92
C ASN A 74 10.83 10.26 4.89
N THR A 75 11.40 10.02 3.71
CA THR A 75 12.76 9.46 3.58
C THR A 75 13.75 10.41 2.95
N LEU A 76 13.29 11.44 2.25
CA LEU A 76 14.13 12.38 1.51
C LEU A 76 14.04 13.79 2.07
N SER A 77 15.13 14.54 1.91
CA SER A 77 15.26 15.97 2.22
C SER A 77 15.56 16.77 0.95
N PRO A 78 15.26 18.09 0.92
CA PRO A 78 15.65 18.92 -0.20
C PRO A 78 17.14 18.83 -0.50
N GLY A 79 17.49 18.50 -1.75
CA GLY A 79 18.87 18.32 -2.19
C GLY A 79 19.39 16.88 -2.18
N ASP A 80 18.62 15.93 -1.69
CA ASP A 80 18.98 14.50 -1.73
C ASP A 80 18.99 13.99 -3.18
N THR A 81 19.93 13.08 -3.46
CA THR A 81 20.03 12.43 -4.76
C THR A 81 19.27 11.12 -4.77
N VAL A 82 18.37 10.94 -5.73
CA VAL A 82 17.54 9.75 -5.87
C VAL A 82 17.91 8.98 -7.15
N LEU A 83 18.08 7.66 -7.04
CA LEU A 83 18.18 6.78 -8.20
C LEU A 83 16.79 6.24 -8.54
N ALA A 84 16.24 6.67 -9.67
CA ALA A 84 14.98 6.15 -10.20
C ALA A 84 15.24 5.17 -11.35
N ALA A 85 14.83 3.92 -11.19
CA ALA A 85 14.85 2.94 -12.28
C ALA A 85 13.58 3.09 -13.12
N ARG A 86 13.76 3.46 -14.40
CA ARG A 86 12.67 3.58 -15.37
C ARG A 86 12.56 2.29 -16.18
N SER A 87 11.41 1.63 -16.15
CA SER A 87 11.07 0.54 -17.05
C SER A 87 10.06 1.02 -18.08
N LEU A 88 10.42 0.96 -19.36
CA LEU A 88 9.52 1.27 -20.48
C LEU A 88 8.59 0.07 -20.75
N VAL A 89 7.47 0.02 -20.08
CA VAL A 89 6.34 -0.79 -20.53
C VAL A 89 5.17 0.18 -20.80
N GLY A 90 5.10 0.67 -22.03
CA GLY A 90 3.91 1.22 -22.65
C GLY A 90 3.22 2.39 -21.94
N GLY A 91 3.91 3.48 -21.65
CA GLY A 91 3.31 4.71 -21.16
C GLY A 91 4.37 5.77 -20.85
N GLU A 92 4.17 6.95 -21.41
CA GLU A 92 5.04 8.12 -21.18
C GLU A 92 4.81 8.73 -19.80
N PHE A 93 5.37 8.10 -18.75
CA PHE A 93 5.59 8.78 -17.48
C PHE A 93 7.09 8.96 -17.27
N SER A 94 7.56 10.19 -17.25
CA SER A 94 8.96 10.46 -16.90
C SER A 94 9.11 10.47 -15.38
N ALA A 95 10.30 10.11 -14.88
CA ALA A 95 10.62 10.28 -13.46
C ALA A 95 10.51 11.76 -13.05
N ASP A 96 10.79 12.67 -13.99
CA ASP A 96 10.65 14.11 -13.82
C ASP A 96 9.18 14.53 -13.65
N ASP A 97 8.24 13.86 -14.31
CA ASP A 97 6.81 14.13 -14.15
C ASP A 97 6.34 13.71 -12.75
N LEU A 98 6.79 12.56 -12.26
CA LEU A 98 6.43 12.06 -10.93
C LEU A 98 7.06 12.92 -9.81
N LEU A 99 8.33 13.25 -9.95
CA LEU A 99 9.06 14.09 -9.00
C LEU A 99 8.62 15.56 -9.09
N GLY A 100 8.32 16.06 -10.29
CA GLY A 100 7.82 17.41 -10.53
C GLY A 100 6.47 17.67 -9.86
N GLU A 101 5.53 16.73 -9.88
CA GLU A 101 4.25 16.86 -9.19
C GLU A 101 4.39 16.83 -7.66
N ILE A 102 5.31 16.03 -7.13
CA ILE A 102 5.51 15.90 -5.68
C ILE A 102 6.26 17.10 -5.08
N PHE A 103 7.23 17.67 -5.80
CA PHE A 103 8.05 18.78 -5.32
C PHE A 103 7.57 20.18 -5.75
N SER A 104 6.51 20.29 -6.55
CA SER A 104 5.92 21.57 -6.95
C SER A 104 4.84 22.13 -6.01
N ARG A 105 4.62 21.49 -4.87
CA ARG A 105 3.64 21.92 -3.85
C ARG A 105 4.30 22.59 -2.65
#